data_7bf5d451063ab4712480f1dcaa270fc3
#
_entry.id   7bf5d451063ab4712480f1dcaa270fc3
#
_cell.length_a   1.000
_cell.length_b   1.000
_cell.length_c   1.000
_cell.angle_alpha   90.00
_cell.angle_beta   90.00
_cell.angle_gamma   90.00
#
_symmetry.space_group_name_H-M   'P 1'
#
loop_
_entity.id
_entity.type
_entity.pdbx_description
1 polymer ?
#
loop_
_entity_poly.entity_id
_entity_poly.type
_entity_poly.pdbx_seq_one_letter_code
_entity_poly.pdbx_strand_id
1 'polypeptide(L)'
;MAGDRELFELSNGRCIMDEDLSDKMYIIKSYHPERADETSSGFEWSEMGMANLFGMLYNREARYCTEHKSWYTYFEGAWRRDEGAILVSEKIKDFVRLMILYCGEITDDDTRKAYTSFVNKMGDRRMRDRILKDATGELRISATDFDSNPYLINCLNGTYSLEDYSFREPRWDDFLTMQTRFRHTVRRDVKCTRWEQFIDEVTQGDK
;
A
#
# COMPACT_ATOMS: atom_id res chain seq x y z
N MET A 1 6.82 26.53 14.20
CA MET A 1 5.57 26.78 13.46
C MET A 1 5.31 25.53 12.65
N ALA A 2 4.39 24.69 13.12
CA ALA A 2 3.93 23.51 12.38
C ALA A 2 3.00 24.05 11.28
N GLY A 3 3.40 23.89 10.01
CA GLY A 3 2.55 24.25 8.88
C GLY A 3 1.30 23.38 8.91
N ASP A 4 0.15 24.00 8.79
CA ASP A 4 -1.14 23.35 8.59
C ASP A 4 -1.02 22.46 7.36
N ARG A 5 -1.03 21.14 7.57
CA ARG A 5 -1.10 20.15 6.49
C ARG A 5 -2.56 20.12 6.05
N GLU A 6 -2.85 20.66 4.89
CA GLU A 6 -4.16 20.50 4.29
C GLU A 6 -4.40 19.02 4.00
N LEU A 7 -5.47 18.48 4.59
CA LEU A 7 -5.93 17.11 4.37
C LEU A 7 -7.00 17.13 3.27
N PHE A 8 -6.75 16.43 2.18
CA PHE A 8 -7.74 16.27 1.13
C PHE A 8 -8.75 15.19 1.53
N GLU A 9 -9.99 15.59 1.77
CA GLU A 9 -11.06 14.67 2.16
C GLU A 9 -11.66 13.98 0.94
N LEU A 10 -11.43 12.67 0.82
CA LEU A 10 -12.13 11.84 -0.16
C LEU A 10 -13.59 11.66 0.23
N SER A 11 -14.46 11.46 -0.75
CA SER A 11 -15.91 11.33 -0.57
C SER A 11 -16.39 10.22 0.39
N ASN A 12 -15.46 9.41 0.92
CA ASN A 12 -15.71 8.36 1.92
C ASN A 12 -15.14 8.70 3.32
N GLY A 13 -14.77 9.97 3.57
CA GLY A 13 -14.18 10.41 4.84
C GLY A 13 -12.73 9.99 5.07
N ARG A 14 -12.04 9.44 4.05
CA ARG A 14 -10.59 9.19 4.10
C ARG A 14 -9.86 10.46 3.70
N CYS A 15 -8.86 10.81 4.49
CA CYS A 15 -7.94 11.88 4.17
C CYS A 15 -6.69 11.30 3.52
N ILE A 16 -6.28 11.86 2.36
CA ILE A 16 -4.96 11.63 1.76
C ILE A 16 -4.08 12.78 2.22
N MET A 17 -2.87 12.46 2.68
CA MET A 17 -1.86 13.48 3.01
C MET A 17 -1.45 14.16 1.70
N ASP A 18 -1.26 15.47 1.72
CA ASP A 18 -0.85 16.27 0.53
C ASP A 18 0.39 15.70 -0.16
N GLU A 19 1.34 15.18 0.60
CA GLU A 19 2.58 14.59 0.09
C GLU A 19 2.30 13.32 -0.74
N ASP A 20 1.46 12.40 -0.23
CA ASP A 20 1.08 11.18 -0.94
C ASP A 20 0.23 11.49 -2.20
N LEU A 21 -0.63 12.51 -2.13
CA LEU A 21 -1.40 12.97 -3.29
C LEU A 21 -0.48 13.56 -4.36
N SER A 22 0.50 14.38 -3.96
CA SER A 22 1.47 14.99 -4.87
C SER A 22 2.30 13.93 -5.59
N ASP A 23 2.79 12.93 -4.87
CA ASP A 23 3.57 11.82 -5.45
C ASP A 23 2.74 11.02 -6.45
N LYS A 24 1.50 10.68 -6.11
CA LYS A 24 0.58 9.96 -7.00
C LYS A 24 0.25 10.79 -8.24
N MET A 25 -0.01 12.07 -8.10
CA MET A 25 -0.26 12.97 -9.25
C MET A 25 0.97 13.11 -10.14
N TYR A 26 2.18 13.15 -9.60
CA TYR A 26 3.41 13.16 -10.39
C TYR A 26 3.54 11.89 -11.26
N ILE A 27 3.28 10.71 -10.68
CA ILE A 27 3.29 9.44 -11.42
C ILE A 27 2.24 9.46 -12.54
N ILE A 28 1.01 9.92 -12.26
CA ILE A 28 -0.06 10.01 -13.24
C ILE A 28 0.35 10.93 -14.41
N LYS A 29 0.92 12.10 -14.10
CA LYS A 29 1.41 13.04 -15.13
C LYS A 29 2.51 12.43 -16.00
N SER A 30 3.39 11.61 -15.43
CA SER A 30 4.43 10.92 -16.19
C SER A 30 3.87 9.89 -17.17
N TYR A 31 2.66 9.41 -16.92
CA TYR A 31 1.91 8.45 -17.74
C TYR A 31 0.99 9.13 -18.77
N HIS A 32 0.98 10.45 -18.82
CA HIS A 32 0.06 11.21 -19.67
C HIS A 32 0.43 11.08 -21.18
N PRO A 33 -0.56 10.81 -22.04
CA PRO A 33 -0.33 10.58 -23.48
C PRO A 33 0.23 11.80 -24.24
N GLU A 34 0.05 13.03 -23.75
CA GLU A 34 0.67 14.23 -24.35
C GLU A 34 2.21 14.21 -24.26
N ARG A 35 2.77 13.40 -23.37
CA ARG A 35 4.20 13.13 -23.28
C ARG A 35 4.61 11.81 -23.92
N ALA A 36 3.68 11.17 -24.61
CA ALA A 36 3.97 9.99 -25.38
C ALA A 36 4.93 10.39 -26.50
N ASP A 37 6.20 10.54 -26.15
CA ASP A 37 7.29 10.45 -27.10
C ASP A 37 7.10 9.16 -27.90
N GLU A 38 7.75 9.04 -29.04
CA GLU A 38 7.69 7.88 -29.94
C GLU A 38 7.91 6.51 -29.28
N THR A 39 8.18 6.47 -27.95
CA THR A 39 8.39 5.30 -27.12
C THR A 39 7.17 4.87 -26.30
N SER A 40 6.07 5.64 -26.30
CA SER A 40 4.87 5.24 -25.55
C SER A 40 4.23 4.03 -26.22
N SER A 41 3.94 3.02 -25.42
CA SER A 41 3.42 1.73 -25.90
C SER A 41 1.98 1.78 -26.43
N GLY A 42 1.33 2.93 -26.45
CA GLY A 42 -0.06 3.10 -26.89
C GLY A 42 -1.11 2.45 -25.98
N PHE A 43 -0.70 2.03 -24.78
CA PHE A 43 -1.58 1.33 -23.84
C PHE A 43 -2.13 2.20 -22.72
N GLU A 44 -1.77 3.48 -22.66
CA GLU A 44 -2.08 4.39 -21.56
C GLU A 44 -3.58 4.46 -21.28
N TRP A 45 -4.41 4.48 -22.31
CA TRP A 45 -5.88 4.55 -22.21
C TRP A 45 -6.56 3.20 -22.45
N SER A 46 -5.95 2.14 -21.96
CA SER A 46 -6.47 0.78 -22.01
C SER A 46 -6.63 0.21 -20.59
N GLU A 47 -7.35 -0.89 -20.49
CA GLU A 47 -7.47 -1.62 -19.21
C GLU A 47 -6.09 -2.06 -18.72
N MET A 48 -5.22 -2.52 -19.61
CA MET A 48 -3.85 -2.93 -19.32
C MET A 48 -2.97 -1.74 -18.87
N GLY A 49 -3.04 -0.60 -19.58
CA GLY A 49 -2.32 0.62 -19.17
C GLY A 49 -2.78 1.11 -17.79
N MET A 50 -4.08 1.06 -17.52
CA MET A 50 -4.60 1.41 -16.19
C MET A 50 -4.21 0.42 -15.11
N ALA A 51 -4.06 -0.88 -15.43
CA ALA A 51 -3.55 -1.86 -14.48
C ALA A 51 -2.09 -1.60 -14.12
N ASN A 52 -1.25 -1.27 -15.10
CA ASN A 52 0.14 -0.89 -14.88
C ASN A 52 0.23 0.37 -14.00
N LEU A 53 -0.53 1.41 -14.33
CA LEU A 53 -0.56 2.64 -13.55
C LEU A 53 -1.07 2.39 -12.11
N PHE A 54 -2.11 1.59 -11.95
CA PHE A 54 -2.59 1.17 -10.63
C PHE A 54 -1.48 0.45 -9.85
N GLY A 55 -0.75 -0.47 -10.50
CA GLY A 55 0.39 -1.15 -9.92
C GLY A 55 1.48 -0.18 -9.43
N MET A 56 1.83 0.82 -10.23
CA MET A 56 2.80 1.85 -9.85
C MET A 56 2.36 2.66 -8.64
N LEU A 57 1.08 3.06 -8.59
CA LEU A 57 0.53 3.92 -7.53
C LEU A 57 0.30 3.20 -6.20
N TYR A 58 -0.01 1.90 -6.25
CA TYR A 58 -0.44 1.15 -5.07
C TYR A 58 0.49 0.00 -4.67
N ASN A 59 1.71 -0.06 -5.22
CA ASN A 59 2.68 -1.12 -4.90
C ASN A 59 3.11 -1.18 -3.42
N ARG A 60 2.98 -0.07 -2.69
CA ARG A 60 3.27 0.00 -1.26
C ARG A 60 2.07 -0.35 -0.38
N GLU A 61 0.88 -0.44 -0.99
CA GLU A 61 -0.38 -0.56 -0.28
C GLU A 61 -1.16 -1.84 -0.59
N ALA A 62 -0.89 -2.47 -1.76
CA ALA A 62 -1.58 -3.68 -2.20
C ALA A 62 -0.63 -4.65 -2.88
N ARG A 63 -0.80 -5.95 -2.61
CA ARG A 63 -0.10 -7.07 -3.26
C ARG A 63 -1.06 -8.20 -3.52
N TYR A 64 -0.82 -8.96 -4.58
CA TYR A 64 -1.58 -10.17 -4.88
C TYR A 64 -0.72 -11.41 -4.71
N CYS A 65 -1.06 -12.26 -3.75
CA CYS A 65 -0.38 -13.53 -3.54
C CYS A 65 -1.02 -14.60 -4.42
N THR A 66 -0.22 -15.14 -5.34
CA THR A 66 -0.70 -16.13 -6.33
C THR A 66 -1.03 -17.47 -5.70
N GLU A 67 -0.27 -17.91 -4.72
CA GLU A 67 -0.46 -19.18 -4.01
C GLU A 67 -1.73 -19.15 -3.15
N HIS A 68 -1.98 -18.03 -2.49
CA HIS A 68 -3.19 -17.82 -1.69
C HIS A 68 -4.39 -17.38 -2.52
N LYS A 69 -4.18 -17.03 -3.80
CA LYS A 69 -5.21 -16.47 -4.71
C LYS A 69 -5.97 -15.32 -4.04
N SER A 70 -5.26 -14.43 -3.36
CA SER A 70 -5.85 -13.40 -2.52
C SER A 70 -5.02 -12.12 -2.55
N TRP A 71 -5.73 -11.00 -2.45
CA TRP A 71 -5.12 -9.71 -2.20
C TRP A 71 -4.64 -9.59 -0.77
N TYR A 72 -3.59 -8.82 -0.58
CA TYR A 72 -3.07 -8.36 0.70
C TYR A 72 -2.96 -6.85 0.65
N THR A 73 -3.34 -6.18 1.73
CA THR A 73 -3.23 -4.74 1.88
C THR A 73 -2.37 -4.40 3.08
N TYR A 74 -1.51 -3.39 2.91
CA TYR A 74 -0.69 -2.87 3.99
C TYR A 74 -1.50 -1.87 4.81
N PHE A 75 -1.67 -2.15 6.09
CA PHE A 75 -2.42 -1.32 7.01
C PHE A 75 -1.88 -1.44 8.45
N GLU A 76 -1.70 -0.30 9.13
CA GLU A 76 -1.20 -0.24 10.50
C GLU A 76 0.09 -1.05 10.73
N GLY A 77 1.03 -0.95 9.80
CA GLY A 77 2.34 -1.56 9.91
C GLY A 77 2.41 -3.06 9.60
N ALA A 78 1.36 -3.67 9.05
CA ALA A 78 1.34 -5.07 8.67
C ALA A 78 0.59 -5.31 7.35
N TRP A 79 1.01 -6.35 6.61
CA TRP A 79 0.27 -6.87 5.48
C TRP A 79 -0.86 -7.77 5.96
N ARG A 80 -2.08 -7.47 5.57
CA ARG A 80 -3.26 -8.22 5.98
C ARG A 80 -3.97 -8.77 4.75
N ARG A 81 -4.41 -10.02 4.84
CA ARG A 81 -5.20 -10.64 3.78
C ARG A 81 -6.52 -9.87 3.61
N ASP A 82 -6.80 -9.47 2.38
CA ASP A 82 -8.03 -8.77 2.01
C ASP A 82 -9.09 -9.78 1.58
N GLU A 83 -9.87 -10.26 2.53
CA GLU A 83 -10.92 -11.24 2.26
C GLU A 83 -12.00 -10.63 1.38
N GLY A 84 -12.28 -11.29 0.26
CA GLY A 84 -13.25 -10.81 -0.73
C GLY A 84 -12.79 -9.61 -1.55
N ALA A 85 -11.50 -9.22 -1.47
CA ALA A 85 -10.92 -8.10 -2.20
C ALA A 85 -11.64 -6.76 -1.96
N ILE A 86 -12.15 -6.56 -0.73
CA ILE A 86 -12.96 -5.38 -0.39
C ILE A 86 -12.09 -4.12 -0.36
N LEU A 87 -10.94 -4.20 0.32
CA LEU A 87 -10.05 -3.04 0.48
C LEU A 87 -9.40 -2.63 -0.84
N VAL A 88 -8.96 -3.59 -1.65
CA VAL A 88 -8.40 -3.28 -2.97
C VAL A 88 -9.48 -2.74 -3.91
N SER A 89 -10.74 -3.18 -3.76
CA SER A 89 -11.87 -2.62 -4.51
C SER A 89 -12.19 -1.17 -4.12
N GLU A 90 -11.90 -0.75 -2.90
CA GLU A 90 -11.96 0.67 -2.53
C GLU A 90 -10.77 1.45 -3.11
N LYS A 91 -9.56 0.86 -3.11
CA LYS A 91 -8.38 1.51 -3.72
C LYS A 91 -8.56 1.79 -5.22
N ILE A 92 -9.19 0.90 -5.97
CA ILE A 92 -9.44 1.20 -7.40
C ILE A 92 -10.51 2.29 -7.60
N LYS A 93 -11.43 2.47 -6.66
CA LYS A 93 -12.34 3.63 -6.71
C LYS A 93 -11.59 4.93 -6.42
N ASP A 94 -10.67 4.92 -5.45
CA ASP A 94 -9.79 6.07 -5.17
C ASP A 94 -8.89 6.38 -6.37
N PHE A 95 -8.37 5.35 -7.04
CA PHE A 95 -7.64 5.50 -8.30
C PHE A 95 -8.47 6.22 -9.37
N VAL A 96 -9.73 5.82 -9.58
CA VAL A 96 -10.62 6.51 -10.54
C VAL A 96 -10.83 7.97 -10.17
N ARG A 97 -10.95 8.29 -8.88
CA ARG A 97 -11.06 9.68 -8.40
C ARG A 97 -9.81 10.50 -8.70
N LEU A 98 -8.62 9.92 -8.51
CA LEU A 98 -7.36 10.56 -8.90
C LEU A 98 -7.31 10.85 -10.39
N MET A 99 -7.78 9.90 -11.23
CA MET A 99 -7.88 10.11 -12.68
C MET A 99 -8.85 11.25 -13.03
N ILE A 100 -9.97 11.37 -12.32
CA ILE A 100 -10.92 12.48 -12.51
C ILE A 100 -10.29 13.81 -12.12
N LEU A 101 -9.55 13.88 -11.01
CA LEU A 101 -8.83 15.08 -10.59
C LEU A 101 -7.82 15.49 -11.66
N TYR A 102 -7.08 14.53 -12.20
CA TYR A 102 -6.09 14.78 -13.25
C TYR A 102 -6.71 15.33 -14.56
N CYS A 103 -7.97 14.96 -14.89
CA CYS A 103 -8.67 15.56 -16.04
C CYS A 103 -8.69 17.10 -15.98
N GLY A 104 -8.75 17.68 -14.78
CA GLY A 104 -8.73 19.14 -14.59
C GLY A 104 -7.38 19.81 -14.88
N GLU A 105 -6.30 19.02 -14.90
CA GLU A 105 -4.94 19.53 -15.14
C GLU A 105 -4.52 19.45 -16.63
N ILE A 106 -5.29 18.76 -17.46
CA ILE A 106 -5.03 18.64 -18.89
C ILE A 106 -5.38 19.97 -19.57
N THR A 107 -4.40 20.58 -20.23
CA THR A 107 -4.53 21.90 -20.85
C THR A 107 -5.19 21.87 -22.21
N ASP A 108 -4.92 20.82 -23.02
CA ASP A 108 -5.54 20.63 -24.32
C ASP A 108 -7.00 20.17 -24.19
N ASP A 109 -7.93 20.95 -24.76
CA ASP A 109 -9.37 20.70 -24.65
C ASP A 109 -9.82 19.38 -25.29
N ASP A 110 -9.25 18.99 -26.41
CA ASP A 110 -9.66 17.77 -27.11
C ASP A 110 -9.13 16.53 -26.40
N THR A 111 -7.87 16.57 -25.97
CA THR A 111 -7.27 15.53 -25.11
C THR A 111 -8.03 15.40 -23.80
N ARG A 112 -8.37 16.52 -23.16
CA ARG A 112 -9.15 16.51 -21.91
C ARG A 112 -10.51 15.85 -22.08
N LYS A 113 -11.24 16.17 -23.15
CA LYS A 113 -12.55 15.55 -23.46
C LYS A 113 -12.42 14.06 -23.70
N ALA A 114 -11.45 13.64 -24.52
CA ALA A 114 -11.20 12.24 -24.82
C ALA A 114 -10.82 11.45 -23.57
N TYR A 115 -9.90 12.00 -22.74
CA TYR A 115 -9.48 11.39 -21.48
C TYR A 115 -10.61 11.31 -20.47
N THR A 116 -11.39 12.38 -20.30
CA THR A 116 -12.56 12.38 -19.41
C THR A 116 -13.58 11.33 -19.85
N SER A 117 -13.82 11.18 -21.17
CA SER A 117 -14.71 10.14 -21.70
C SER A 117 -14.20 8.73 -21.37
N PHE A 118 -12.90 8.52 -21.43
CA PHE A 118 -12.28 7.24 -21.05
C PHE A 118 -12.41 6.99 -19.55
N VAL A 119 -12.03 7.95 -18.70
CA VAL A 119 -12.09 7.83 -17.23
C VAL A 119 -13.52 7.58 -16.74
N ASN A 120 -14.52 8.22 -17.36
CA ASN A 120 -15.93 7.98 -17.00
C ASN A 120 -16.35 6.52 -17.21
N LYS A 121 -15.77 5.79 -18.17
CA LYS A 121 -16.03 4.35 -18.35
C LYS A 121 -15.50 3.52 -17.17
N MET A 122 -14.45 3.98 -16.49
CA MET A 122 -13.93 3.33 -15.28
C MET A 122 -14.90 3.44 -14.08
N GLY A 123 -15.94 4.28 -14.18
CA GLY A 123 -17.10 4.26 -13.28
C GLY A 123 -17.87 2.93 -13.33
N ASP A 124 -17.79 2.18 -14.43
CA ASP A 124 -18.39 0.84 -14.52
C ASP A 124 -17.58 -0.17 -13.68
N ARG A 125 -18.32 -0.95 -12.88
CA ARG A 125 -17.74 -2.01 -12.06
C ARG A 125 -16.99 -3.06 -12.90
N ARG A 126 -17.52 -3.45 -14.04
CA ARG A 126 -16.92 -4.46 -14.91
C ARG A 126 -15.53 -4.02 -15.41
N MET A 127 -15.38 -2.74 -15.74
CA MET A 127 -14.09 -2.20 -16.16
C MET A 127 -13.10 -2.21 -15.01
N ARG A 128 -13.50 -1.78 -13.80
CA ARG A 128 -12.63 -1.84 -12.61
C ARG A 128 -12.22 -3.27 -12.26
N ASP A 129 -13.13 -4.23 -12.35
CA ASP A 129 -12.84 -5.64 -12.08
C ASP A 129 -11.81 -6.21 -13.08
N ARG A 130 -11.86 -5.80 -14.35
CA ARG A 130 -10.86 -6.18 -15.37
C ARG A 130 -9.50 -5.56 -15.09
N ILE A 131 -9.46 -4.27 -14.80
CA ILE A 131 -8.22 -3.58 -14.42
C ILE A 131 -7.57 -4.25 -13.20
N LEU A 132 -8.35 -4.55 -12.14
CA LEU A 132 -7.83 -5.25 -10.97
C LEU A 132 -7.33 -6.66 -11.29
N LYS A 133 -7.99 -7.37 -12.21
CA LYS A 133 -7.55 -8.68 -12.65
C LYS A 133 -6.20 -8.62 -13.36
N ASP A 134 -6.00 -7.64 -14.24
CA ASP A 134 -4.71 -7.44 -14.91
C ASP A 134 -3.65 -6.97 -13.91
N ALA A 135 -4.00 -6.10 -12.96
CA ALA A 135 -3.10 -5.62 -11.91
C ALA A 135 -2.60 -6.72 -10.96
N THR A 136 -3.21 -7.91 -10.93
CA THR A 136 -2.68 -9.06 -10.17
C THR A 136 -1.29 -9.46 -10.61
N GLY A 137 -0.97 -9.30 -11.91
CA GLY A 137 0.37 -9.54 -12.46
C GLY A 137 1.38 -8.52 -11.99
N GLU A 138 1.02 -7.24 -12.03
CA GLU A 138 1.88 -6.11 -11.66
C GLU A 138 2.19 -6.07 -10.15
N LEU A 139 1.24 -6.47 -9.33
CA LEU A 139 1.32 -6.44 -7.87
C LEU A 139 1.60 -7.82 -7.27
N ARG A 140 2.11 -8.77 -8.08
CA ARG A 140 2.37 -10.13 -7.62
C ARG A 140 3.40 -10.19 -6.50
N ILE A 141 3.15 -11.07 -5.54
CA ILE A 141 4.08 -11.46 -4.47
C ILE A 141 3.97 -12.97 -4.25
N SER A 142 5.06 -13.63 -3.85
CA SER A 142 5.03 -15.02 -3.43
C SER A 142 4.65 -15.14 -1.95
N ALA A 143 3.99 -16.24 -1.57
CA ALA A 143 3.73 -16.54 -0.17
C ALA A 143 5.01 -16.64 0.68
N THR A 144 6.12 -17.04 0.05
CA THR A 144 7.43 -17.15 0.71
C THR A 144 8.12 -15.82 0.97
N ASP A 145 7.66 -14.74 0.34
CA ASP A 145 8.21 -13.39 0.55
C ASP A 145 7.66 -12.78 1.84
N PHE A 146 6.48 -13.21 2.29
CA PHE A 146 5.92 -12.78 3.57
C PHE A 146 6.67 -13.40 4.73
N ASP A 147 6.92 -12.57 5.76
CA ASP A 147 7.59 -12.96 7.01
C ASP A 147 8.93 -13.70 6.78
N SER A 148 9.60 -13.40 5.65
CA SER A 148 10.82 -14.10 5.22
C SER A 148 12.05 -13.76 6.08
N ASN A 149 12.07 -12.61 6.75
CA ASN A 149 13.16 -12.23 7.64
C ASN A 149 12.85 -12.65 9.09
N PRO A 150 13.52 -13.70 9.62
CA PRO A 150 13.25 -14.22 10.97
C PRO A 150 13.76 -13.31 12.09
N TYR A 151 14.53 -12.29 11.76
CA TYR A 151 15.10 -11.36 12.76
C TYR A 151 14.23 -10.12 13.00
N LEU A 152 13.11 -9.97 12.30
CA LEU A 152 12.21 -8.84 12.47
C LEU A 152 11.01 -9.22 13.35
N ILE A 153 10.77 -8.40 14.37
CA ILE A 153 9.59 -8.50 15.22
C ILE A 153 8.71 -7.29 14.98
N ASN A 154 7.54 -7.51 14.41
CA ASN A 154 6.57 -6.45 14.15
C ASN A 154 5.76 -6.17 15.42
N CYS A 155 5.98 -5.00 16.02
CA CYS A 155 5.24 -4.50 17.19
C CYS A 155 4.14 -3.53 16.72
N LEU A 156 3.17 -3.22 17.61
CA LEU A 156 2.10 -2.27 17.28
C LEU A 156 2.59 -0.85 16.96
N ASN A 157 3.78 -0.50 17.37
CA ASN A 157 4.35 0.85 17.21
C ASN A 157 5.65 0.87 16.41
N GLY A 158 6.02 -0.22 15.74
CA GLY A 158 7.23 -0.26 14.93
C GLY A 158 7.80 -1.67 14.78
N THR A 159 8.90 -1.78 14.08
CA THR A 159 9.61 -3.04 13.84
C THR A 159 10.92 -3.08 14.64
N TYR A 160 11.11 -4.12 15.42
CA TYR A 160 12.33 -4.38 16.17
C TYR A 160 13.20 -5.39 15.41
N SER A 161 14.48 -5.08 15.23
CA SER A 161 15.46 -5.98 14.62
C SER A 161 16.27 -6.68 15.69
N LEU A 162 16.33 -8.02 15.60
CA LEU A 162 17.18 -8.86 16.48
C LEU A 162 18.64 -8.90 16.01
N GLU A 163 18.94 -8.46 14.78
CA GLU A 163 20.32 -8.45 14.27
C GLU A 163 21.16 -7.36 14.91
N ASP A 164 20.61 -6.15 14.96
CA ASP A 164 21.30 -4.95 15.44
C ASP A 164 20.65 -4.33 16.68
N TYR A 165 19.60 -4.96 17.18
CA TYR A 165 18.82 -4.50 18.34
C TYR A 165 18.22 -3.11 18.16
N SER A 166 17.95 -2.71 16.91
CA SER A 166 17.35 -1.43 16.56
C SER A 166 15.82 -1.51 16.58
N PHE A 167 15.20 -0.34 16.77
CA PHE A 167 13.75 -0.18 16.66
C PHE A 167 13.47 0.97 15.70
N ARG A 168 12.59 0.75 14.73
CA ARG A 168 12.25 1.72 13.70
C ARG A 168 10.75 1.70 13.36
N GLU A 169 10.32 2.71 12.62
CA GLU A 169 8.98 2.75 12.05
C GLU A 169 8.71 1.50 11.19
N PRO A 170 7.45 1.03 11.14
CA PRO A 170 7.06 -0.09 10.29
C PRO A 170 7.27 0.25 8.82
N ARG A 171 7.68 -0.72 8.03
CA ARG A 171 7.90 -0.53 6.59
C ARG A 171 7.11 -1.56 5.80
N TRP A 172 6.52 -1.12 4.69
CA TRP A 172 5.76 -1.98 3.78
C TRP A 172 6.65 -3.03 3.09
N ASP A 173 7.92 -2.72 2.83
CA ASP A 173 8.91 -3.58 2.17
C ASP A 173 9.51 -4.66 3.09
N ASP A 174 9.17 -4.67 4.36
CA ASP A 174 9.48 -5.78 5.26
C ASP A 174 8.57 -7.00 5.03
N PHE A 175 7.47 -6.84 4.36
CA PHE A 175 6.45 -7.85 4.07
C PHE A 175 5.97 -8.65 5.28
N LEU A 176 5.91 -8.01 6.45
CA LEU A 176 5.47 -8.65 7.69
C LEU A 176 3.94 -8.76 7.73
N THR A 177 3.44 -9.98 7.94
CA THR A 177 2.01 -10.28 8.12
C THR A 177 1.67 -10.50 9.60
N MET A 178 2.62 -11.03 10.35
CA MET A 178 2.48 -11.25 11.79
C MET A 178 2.79 -9.96 12.55
N GLN A 179 1.95 -9.66 13.55
CA GLN A 179 2.15 -8.49 14.40
C GLN A 179 1.88 -8.87 15.85
N THR A 180 2.78 -8.49 16.77
CA THR A 180 2.58 -8.68 18.20
C THR A 180 1.41 -7.81 18.69
N ARG A 181 0.77 -8.23 19.77
CA ARG A 181 -0.30 -7.42 20.43
C ARG A 181 0.27 -6.35 21.36
N PHE A 182 1.59 -6.20 21.39
CA PHE A 182 2.29 -5.34 22.34
C PHE A 182 3.04 -4.25 21.61
N ARG A 183 3.20 -3.13 22.32
CA ARG A 183 4.05 -2.02 21.89
C ARG A 183 5.46 -2.25 22.43
N HIS A 184 6.47 -2.05 21.59
CA HIS A 184 7.85 -2.01 22.07
C HIS A 184 8.04 -0.81 23.02
N THR A 185 8.80 -1.01 24.08
CA THR A 185 9.18 0.05 25.02
C THR A 185 10.68 0.00 25.28
N VAL A 186 11.32 1.14 25.24
CA VAL A 186 12.77 1.29 25.49
C VAL A 186 13.10 1.27 27.00
N ARG A 187 12.10 1.11 27.87
CA ARG A 187 12.31 1.10 29.32
C ARG A 187 13.16 -0.11 29.72
N ARG A 188 14.37 0.15 30.22
CA ARG A 188 15.29 -0.86 30.75
C ARG A 188 14.95 -1.30 32.18
N ASP A 189 14.01 -0.62 32.83
CA ASP A 189 13.61 -0.81 34.23
C ASP A 189 12.34 -1.66 34.41
N VAL A 190 11.83 -2.21 33.31
CA VAL A 190 10.64 -3.08 33.35
C VAL A 190 11.05 -4.45 33.88
N LYS A 191 10.70 -4.75 35.15
CA LYS A 191 10.81 -6.10 35.68
C LYS A 191 9.76 -7.01 35.06
N CYS A 192 10.17 -8.08 34.43
CA CYS A 192 9.29 -9.11 33.91
C CYS A 192 9.16 -10.26 34.91
N THR A 193 8.45 -10.00 36.03
CA THR A 193 8.33 -10.91 37.17
C THR A 193 7.87 -12.32 36.77
N ARG A 194 6.99 -12.40 35.76
CA ARG A 194 6.49 -13.69 35.26
C ARG A 194 7.56 -14.45 34.46
N TRP A 195 8.44 -13.75 33.76
CA TRP A 195 9.57 -14.36 33.07
C TRP A 195 10.63 -14.82 34.04
N GLU A 196 10.93 -14.01 35.05
CA GLU A 196 11.88 -14.35 36.12
C GLU A 196 11.42 -15.59 36.88
N GLN A 197 10.12 -15.67 37.24
CA GLN A 197 9.52 -16.87 37.84
C GLN A 197 9.61 -18.10 36.94
N PHE A 198 9.28 -17.95 35.64
CA PHE A 198 9.39 -19.05 34.68
C PHE A 198 10.84 -19.58 34.56
N ILE A 199 11.82 -18.68 34.50
CA ILE A 199 13.23 -19.08 34.48
C ILE A 199 13.61 -19.79 35.77
N ASP A 200 13.25 -19.26 36.93
CA ASP A 200 13.52 -19.90 38.21
C ASP A 200 12.88 -21.30 38.33
N GLU A 201 11.67 -21.49 37.83
CA GLU A 201 11.00 -22.78 37.78
C GLU A 201 11.68 -23.78 36.85
N VAL A 202 12.09 -23.34 35.63
CA VAL A 202 12.70 -24.22 34.61
C VAL A 202 14.15 -24.56 34.97
N THR A 203 14.90 -23.62 35.53
CA THR A 203 16.30 -23.82 35.96
C THR A 203 16.44 -24.36 37.37
N GLN A 204 15.32 -24.59 38.08
CA GLN A 204 15.31 -25.02 39.48
C GLN A 204 16.16 -24.13 40.43
N GLY A 205 16.23 -22.82 40.08
CA GLY A 205 17.02 -21.84 40.82
C GLY A 205 18.52 -21.86 40.52
N ASP A 206 18.97 -22.68 39.57
CA ASP A 206 20.36 -22.62 39.07
C ASP A 206 20.54 -21.39 38.18
N LYS A 207 21.44 -20.51 38.60
CA LYS A 207 21.73 -19.24 37.86
C LYS A 207 22.98 -19.35 37.01
#